data_a545c555fc1847fae36bd17dad5ab7dc
#
_entry.id   a545c555fc1847fae36bd17dad5ab7dc
#
_cell.length_a   1.000
_cell.length_b   1.000
_cell.length_c   1.000
_cell.angle_alpha   90.00
_cell.angle_beta   90.00
_cell.angle_gamma   90.00
#
_symmetry.space_group_name_H-M   'P 1'
#
loop_
_entity.id
_entity.type
_entity.pdbx_description
1 polymer ?
#
loop_
_entity_poly.entity_id
_entity_poly.type
_entity_poly.pdbx_seq_one_letter_code
_entity_poly.pdbx_strand_id
1 'polypeptide(L)'
;MRFIFFKLLSGKKIMNTHCLKVALRITIPVFLGYISCGIAFGLVTVNAGYSWWLAPAMGILMYAGAGQFLAIPLFAAGTPVLAILATELLLNIRHIVYGMPLINQFNVCKRTKPYLIFALTDETFSLLTTTQVPAGVKAEEYYFMVSLLDQIYWVGGSLIGGLVGAIIPFDMTGVDFALTALFAVLTIDQIQKFVKERKGDNDDDN
;
A
#
# COMPACT_ATOMS: atom_id res chain seq x y z
N MET A 1 18.74 6.59 -9.08
CA MET A 1 17.35 6.14 -9.12
C MET A 1 16.73 6.16 -10.52
N ARG A 2 16.88 7.20 -11.30
CA ARG A 2 16.39 7.32 -12.70
C ARG A 2 16.94 6.22 -13.67
N PHE A 3 18.15 5.74 -13.44
CA PHE A 3 18.82 4.72 -14.28
C PHE A 3 18.30 3.30 -14.08
N ILE A 4 17.82 2.97 -12.87
CA ILE A 4 17.28 1.63 -12.56
C ILE A 4 15.87 1.48 -13.17
N PHE A 5 15.05 2.52 -13.08
CA PHE A 5 13.68 2.55 -13.65
C PHE A 5 13.70 2.45 -15.18
N PHE A 6 14.64 3.15 -15.85
CA PHE A 6 14.76 3.11 -17.31
C PHE A 6 15.36 1.79 -17.84
N LYS A 7 16.25 1.15 -17.06
CA LYS A 7 16.85 -0.15 -17.42
C LYS A 7 15.87 -1.33 -17.22
N LEU A 8 14.91 -1.21 -16.33
CA LEU A 8 13.78 -2.13 -16.16
C LEU A 8 12.81 -2.07 -17.35
N LEU A 9 12.64 -0.90 -17.99
CA LEU A 9 11.78 -0.71 -19.15
C LEU A 9 12.44 -1.07 -20.51
N SER A 10 13.78 -1.16 -20.55
CA SER A 10 14.53 -1.32 -21.80
C SER A 10 14.91 -2.76 -22.18
N GLY A 11 14.52 -3.77 -21.44
CA GLY A 11 14.89 -5.17 -21.69
C GLY A 11 13.71 -6.08 -22.02
N LYS A 12 13.45 -6.34 -23.29
CA LYS A 12 12.58 -7.40 -23.86
C LYS A 12 11.19 -7.52 -23.24
N LYS A 13 10.16 -7.02 -23.97
CA LYS A 13 8.73 -7.39 -23.88
C LYS A 13 8.27 -7.82 -22.47
N ILE A 14 8.39 -6.91 -21.50
CA ILE A 14 8.10 -7.16 -20.08
C ILE A 14 6.58 -7.15 -19.82
N MET A 15 5.78 -6.78 -20.79
CA MET A 15 4.35 -6.62 -20.59
C MET A 15 3.59 -7.61 -21.46
N ASN A 16 3.32 -8.79 -20.90
CA ASN A 16 2.33 -9.68 -21.47
C ASN A 16 0.96 -9.03 -21.28
N THR A 17 0.29 -8.66 -22.37
CA THR A 17 -1.04 -8.01 -22.34
C THR A 17 -2.07 -8.84 -21.54
N HIS A 18 -1.89 -10.15 -21.54
CA HIS A 18 -2.71 -11.05 -20.72
C HIS A 18 -2.45 -10.86 -19.23
N CYS A 19 -1.19 -10.78 -18.82
CA CYS A 19 -0.82 -10.50 -17.42
C CYS A 19 -1.41 -9.18 -16.91
N LEU A 20 -1.26 -8.10 -17.69
CA LEU A 20 -1.82 -6.80 -17.35
C LEU A 20 -3.35 -6.85 -17.19
N LYS A 21 -4.07 -7.48 -18.13
CA LYS A 21 -5.54 -7.58 -18.03
C LYS A 21 -5.99 -8.34 -16.79
N VAL A 22 -5.31 -9.43 -16.45
CA VAL A 22 -5.62 -10.21 -15.23
C VAL A 22 -5.29 -9.40 -13.99
N ALA A 23 -4.11 -8.79 -13.92
CA ALA A 23 -3.71 -7.95 -12.79
C ALA A 23 -4.71 -6.79 -12.57
N LEU A 24 -5.07 -6.05 -13.62
CA LEU A 24 -6.07 -4.97 -13.53
C LEU A 24 -7.40 -5.48 -12.98
N ARG A 25 -7.86 -6.66 -13.40
CA ARG A 25 -9.14 -7.20 -12.96
C ARG A 25 -9.14 -7.56 -11.47
N ILE A 26 -8.07 -8.19 -10.99
CA ILE A 26 -8.00 -8.63 -9.58
C ILE A 26 -7.71 -7.47 -8.62
N THR A 27 -7.07 -6.39 -9.10
CA THR A 27 -6.76 -5.20 -8.29
C THR A 27 -7.90 -4.18 -8.23
N ILE A 28 -9.05 -4.40 -8.90
CA ILE A 28 -10.21 -3.48 -8.84
C ILE A 28 -10.64 -3.15 -7.41
N PRO A 29 -10.79 -4.12 -6.47
CA PRO A 29 -11.16 -3.78 -5.10
C PRO A 29 -10.13 -2.89 -4.40
N VAL A 30 -8.84 -3.16 -4.63
CA VAL A 30 -7.74 -2.35 -4.09
C VAL A 30 -7.72 -0.96 -4.72
N PHE A 31 -7.96 -0.86 -6.04
CA PHE A 31 -8.10 0.42 -6.74
C PHE A 31 -9.12 1.35 -6.06
N LEU A 32 -10.33 0.84 -5.79
CA LEU A 32 -11.38 1.64 -5.14
C LEU A 32 -10.97 2.11 -3.74
N GLY A 33 -10.40 1.22 -2.93
CA GLY A 33 -9.91 1.55 -1.59
C GLY A 33 -8.75 2.53 -1.63
N TYR A 34 -7.74 2.26 -2.45
CA TYR A 34 -6.50 3.05 -2.49
C TYR A 34 -6.67 4.44 -3.10
N ILE A 35 -7.50 4.58 -4.12
CA ILE A 35 -7.82 5.92 -4.64
C ILE A 35 -8.54 6.74 -3.57
N SER A 36 -9.54 6.18 -2.90
CA SER A 36 -10.31 6.88 -1.87
C SER A 36 -9.43 7.27 -0.67
N CYS A 37 -8.69 6.31 -0.11
CA CYS A 37 -7.78 6.56 1.02
C CYS A 37 -6.61 7.48 0.63
N GLY A 38 -6.08 7.33 -0.59
CA GLY A 38 -5.02 8.20 -1.11
C GLY A 38 -5.49 9.66 -1.25
N ILE A 39 -6.69 9.89 -1.78
CA ILE A 39 -7.28 11.24 -1.83
C ILE A 39 -7.39 11.80 -0.42
N ALA A 40 -7.93 11.04 0.53
CA ALA A 40 -8.02 11.49 1.92
C ALA A 40 -6.63 11.82 2.49
N PHE A 41 -5.62 11.00 2.25
CA PHE A 41 -4.24 11.25 2.69
C PHE A 41 -3.66 12.53 2.08
N GLY A 42 -3.87 12.77 0.78
CA GLY A 42 -3.44 13.99 0.12
C GLY A 42 -4.07 15.25 0.73
N LEU A 43 -5.38 15.20 1.00
CA LEU A 43 -6.11 16.28 1.67
C LEU A 43 -5.57 16.55 3.09
N VAL A 44 -5.40 15.50 3.90
CA VAL A 44 -4.84 15.61 5.27
C VAL A 44 -3.45 16.24 5.25
N THR A 45 -2.60 15.84 4.29
CA THR A 45 -1.24 16.37 4.16
C THR A 45 -1.24 17.88 3.91
N VAL A 46 -2.07 18.34 2.97
CA VAL A 46 -2.16 19.77 2.64
C VAL A 46 -2.80 20.56 3.78
N ASN A 47 -3.84 20.03 4.41
CA ASN A 47 -4.48 20.67 5.56
C ASN A 47 -3.55 20.85 6.77
N ALA A 48 -2.62 19.90 6.97
CA ALA A 48 -1.57 20.02 7.98
C ALA A 48 -0.50 21.09 7.64
N GLY A 49 -0.67 21.83 6.53
CA GLY A 49 0.23 22.90 6.10
C GLY A 49 1.39 22.44 5.23
N TYR A 50 1.40 21.19 4.80
CA TYR A 50 2.46 20.65 3.93
C TYR A 50 2.13 20.85 2.45
N SER A 51 3.18 20.91 1.63
CA SER A 51 3.03 21.05 0.19
C SER A 51 2.35 19.82 -0.43
N TRP A 52 1.50 20.02 -1.43
CA TRP A 52 0.72 19.00 -2.13
C TRP A 52 1.55 17.82 -2.67
N TRP A 53 2.81 18.05 -3.05
CA TRP A 53 3.70 17.03 -3.59
C TRP A 53 4.26 16.07 -2.53
N LEU A 54 4.16 16.43 -1.22
CA LEU A 54 4.65 15.58 -0.14
C LEU A 54 3.87 14.26 -0.07
N ALA A 55 2.55 14.30 -0.23
CA ALA A 55 1.71 13.10 -0.17
C ALA A 55 2.10 12.05 -1.23
N PRO A 56 2.15 12.36 -2.54
CA PRO A 56 2.61 11.38 -3.53
C PRO A 56 4.10 11.00 -3.36
N ALA A 57 4.96 11.90 -2.89
CA ALA A 57 6.35 11.58 -2.60
C ALA A 57 6.47 10.52 -1.48
N MET A 58 5.70 10.67 -0.40
CA MET A 58 5.61 9.66 0.65
C MET A 58 5.07 8.33 0.11
N GLY A 59 4.07 8.34 -0.77
CA GLY A 59 3.56 7.14 -1.43
C GLY A 59 4.61 6.41 -2.28
N ILE A 60 5.59 7.12 -2.84
CA ILE A 60 6.68 6.52 -3.62
C ILE A 60 7.81 6.02 -2.71
N LEU A 61 8.15 6.76 -1.64
CA LEU A 61 9.36 6.51 -0.85
C LEU A 61 9.10 5.63 0.38
N MET A 62 7.94 5.77 1.01
CA MET A 62 7.57 5.08 2.24
C MET A 62 6.56 3.95 1.98
N TYR A 63 5.53 4.21 1.20
CA TYR A 63 4.46 3.29 0.79
C TYR A 63 3.90 2.42 1.93
N ALA A 64 3.57 3.07 3.04
CA ALA A 64 2.97 2.47 4.23
C ALA A 64 1.77 3.30 4.67
N GLY A 65 0.59 3.07 4.07
CA GLY A 65 -0.59 3.92 4.19
C GLY A 65 -0.90 4.37 5.62
N ALA A 66 -1.08 3.44 6.57
CA ALA A 66 -1.34 3.78 7.97
C ALA A 66 -0.19 4.58 8.61
N GLY A 67 1.07 4.23 8.30
CA GLY A 67 2.24 4.98 8.74
C GLY A 67 2.25 6.40 8.18
N GLN A 68 1.97 6.56 6.89
CA GLN A 68 1.89 7.88 6.27
C GLN A 68 0.84 8.78 6.94
N PHE A 69 -0.35 8.26 7.25
CA PHE A 69 -1.38 9.00 7.98
C PHE A 69 -0.94 9.37 9.39
N LEU A 70 -0.20 8.48 10.08
CA LEU A 70 0.31 8.73 11.42
C LEU A 70 1.48 9.73 11.41
N ALA A 71 2.33 9.69 10.39
CA ALA A 71 3.51 10.57 10.28
C ALA A 71 3.12 12.05 10.19
N ILE A 72 2.05 12.40 9.46
CA ILE A 72 1.63 13.79 9.24
C ILE A 72 1.35 14.54 10.55
N PRO A 73 0.46 14.06 11.45
CA PRO A 73 0.23 14.75 12.73
C PRO A 73 1.45 14.74 13.64
N LEU A 74 2.28 13.69 13.62
CA LEU A 74 3.52 13.67 14.40
C LEU A 74 4.52 14.72 13.93
N PHE A 75 4.66 14.93 12.61
CA PHE A 75 5.47 16.00 12.05
C PHE A 75 4.90 17.39 12.43
N ALA A 76 3.58 17.58 12.32
CA ALA A 76 2.91 18.83 12.68
C ALA A 76 3.07 19.17 14.18
N ALA A 77 3.06 18.17 15.05
CA ALA A 77 3.30 18.31 16.48
C ALA A 77 4.78 18.55 16.85
N GLY A 78 5.72 18.54 15.89
CA GLY A 78 7.15 18.68 16.16
C GLY A 78 7.74 17.50 16.96
N THR A 79 7.15 16.32 16.83
CA THR A 79 7.61 15.11 17.54
C THR A 79 9.06 14.78 17.17
N PRO A 80 9.92 14.42 18.13
CA PRO A 80 11.29 14.05 17.84
C PRO A 80 11.38 12.92 16.80
N VAL A 81 12.29 13.05 15.83
CA VAL A 81 12.44 12.08 14.72
C VAL A 81 12.61 10.64 15.21
N LEU A 82 13.36 10.44 16.30
CA LEU A 82 13.56 9.11 16.89
C LEU A 82 12.24 8.49 17.38
N ALA A 83 11.35 9.28 17.97
CA ALA A 83 10.04 8.82 18.42
C ALA A 83 9.15 8.47 17.22
N ILE A 84 9.19 9.27 16.15
CA ILE A 84 8.49 8.97 14.90
C ILE A 84 8.98 7.66 14.31
N LEU A 85 10.29 7.47 14.19
CA LEU A 85 10.88 6.23 13.68
C LEU A 85 10.49 5.00 14.52
N ALA A 86 10.53 5.12 15.86
CA ALA A 86 10.12 4.03 16.74
C ALA A 86 8.63 3.68 16.55
N THR A 87 7.77 4.69 16.45
CA THR A 87 6.33 4.48 16.23
C THR A 87 6.07 3.84 14.87
N GLU A 88 6.74 4.31 13.81
CA GLU A 88 6.63 3.74 12.47
C GLU A 88 7.13 2.28 12.43
N LEU A 89 8.22 1.97 13.08
CA LEU A 89 8.72 0.59 13.18
C LEU A 89 7.71 -0.32 13.87
N LEU A 90 7.15 0.11 15.00
CA LEU A 90 6.13 -0.66 15.72
C LEU A 90 4.86 -0.87 14.87
N LEU A 91 4.39 0.17 14.20
CA LEU A 91 3.22 0.08 13.33
C LEU A 91 3.45 -0.86 12.14
N ASN A 92 4.66 -0.80 11.55
CA ASN A 92 5.01 -1.54 10.34
C ASN A 92 5.60 -2.95 10.61
N ILE A 93 5.74 -3.38 11.87
CA ILE A 93 6.22 -4.73 12.22
C ILE A 93 5.37 -5.83 11.57
N ARG A 94 4.10 -5.58 11.33
CA ARG A 94 3.16 -6.46 10.62
C ARG A 94 3.65 -6.86 9.23
N HIS A 95 4.41 -6.01 8.54
CA HIS A 95 4.97 -6.34 7.21
C HIS A 95 5.96 -7.51 7.26
N ILE A 96 6.63 -7.72 8.39
CA ILE A 96 7.49 -8.88 8.61
C ILE A 96 6.63 -10.15 8.61
N VAL A 97 5.49 -10.12 9.32
CA VAL A 97 4.56 -11.25 9.41
C VAL A 97 3.97 -11.60 8.03
N TYR A 98 3.55 -10.60 7.26
CA TYR A 98 3.05 -10.81 5.89
C TYR A 98 4.12 -11.29 4.91
N GLY A 99 5.37 -10.88 5.13
CA GLY A 99 6.48 -11.31 4.30
C GLY A 99 6.81 -12.80 4.42
N MET A 100 6.60 -13.40 5.59
CA MET A 100 7.00 -14.80 5.85
C MET A 100 6.37 -15.82 4.90
N PRO A 101 5.05 -15.85 4.66
CA PRO A 101 4.44 -16.80 3.73
C PRO A 101 4.87 -16.58 2.26
N LEU A 102 5.25 -15.36 1.89
CA LEU A 102 5.65 -15.01 0.53
C LEU A 102 7.14 -15.21 0.24
N ILE A 103 7.96 -15.53 1.24
CA ILE A 103 9.42 -15.69 1.06
C ILE A 103 9.72 -16.69 -0.06
N ASN A 104 9.07 -17.86 -0.04
CA ASN A 104 9.31 -18.90 -1.04
C ASN A 104 8.81 -18.49 -2.43
N GLN A 105 7.69 -17.78 -2.52
CA GLN A 105 7.15 -17.25 -3.76
C GLN A 105 8.06 -16.17 -4.35
N PHE A 106 8.63 -15.30 -3.53
CA PHE A 106 9.53 -14.24 -3.98
C PHE A 106 10.96 -14.74 -4.28
N ASN A 107 11.33 -15.94 -3.88
CA ASN A 107 12.63 -16.51 -4.22
C ASN A 107 12.82 -16.78 -5.71
N VAL A 108 11.75 -16.97 -6.47
CA VAL A 108 11.80 -17.08 -7.93
C VAL A 108 11.94 -15.72 -8.63
N CYS A 109 11.71 -14.62 -7.91
CA CYS A 109 11.72 -13.25 -8.41
C CYS A 109 13.10 -12.61 -8.19
N LYS A 110 14.08 -12.93 -9.06
CA LYS A 110 15.48 -12.52 -8.84
C LYS A 110 15.71 -11.01 -8.97
N ARG A 111 15.03 -10.36 -9.92
CA ARG A 111 15.25 -8.93 -10.24
C ARG A 111 14.30 -8.00 -9.51
N THR A 112 13.07 -8.42 -9.33
CA THR A 112 11.99 -7.61 -8.77
C THR A 112 11.83 -7.80 -7.26
N LYS A 113 12.49 -8.81 -6.66
CA LYS A 113 12.37 -9.15 -5.23
C LYS A 113 12.52 -7.95 -4.29
N PRO A 114 13.53 -7.06 -4.41
CA PRO A 114 13.65 -5.91 -3.50
C PRO A 114 12.45 -4.96 -3.58
N TYR A 115 11.91 -4.78 -4.79
CA TYR A 115 10.73 -3.98 -5.00
C TYR A 115 9.47 -4.66 -4.42
N LEU A 116 9.31 -5.96 -4.62
CA LEU A 116 8.16 -6.72 -4.10
C LEU A 116 8.12 -6.71 -2.57
N ILE A 117 9.29 -6.76 -1.91
CA ILE A 117 9.39 -6.64 -0.44
C ILE A 117 9.00 -5.23 0.00
N PHE A 118 9.49 -4.19 -0.69
CA PHE A 118 9.16 -2.80 -0.40
C PHE A 118 7.67 -2.50 -0.62
N ALA A 119 7.10 -3.00 -1.71
CA ALA A 119 5.73 -2.74 -2.14
C ALA A 119 4.68 -3.70 -1.51
N LEU A 120 5.08 -4.48 -0.51
CA LEU A 120 4.17 -5.40 0.15
C LEU A 120 3.31 -4.66 1.19
N THR A 121 2.02 -4.58 0.91
CA THR A 121 0.98 -4.07 1.83
C THR A 121 0.03 -5.20 2.21
N ASP A 122 -0.90 -4.92 3.13
CA ASP A 122 -1.93 -5.87 3.58
C ASP A 122 -2.77 -6.37 2.40
N GLU A 123 -3.17 -5.44 1.53
CA GLU A 123 -4.02 -5.71 0.37
C GLU A 123 -3.24 -6.48 -0.70
N THR A 124 -2.01 -6.06 -1.01
CA THR A 124 -1.14 -6.77 -1.94
C THR A 124 -0.85 -8.19 -1.44
N PHE A 125 -0.57 -8.35 -0.14
CA PHE A 125 -0.43 -9.67 0.49
C PHE A 125 -1.67 -10.52 0.28
N SER A 126 -2.85 -9.98 0.57
CA SER A 126 -4.12 -10.68 0.40
C SER A 126 -4.32 -11.13 -1.05
N LEU A 127 -4.08 -10.25 -2.03
CA LEU A 127 -4.19 -10.60 -3.44
C LEU A 127 -3.20 -11.71 -3.84
N LEU A 128 -1.93 -11.60 -3.46
CA LEU A 128 -0.90 -12.55 -3.86
C LEU A 128 -1.04 -13.94 -3.21
N THR A 129 -1.70 -14.02 -2.07
CA THR A 129 -1.96 -15.29 -1.37
C THR A 129 -3.26 -15.96 -1.78
N THR A 130 -4.27 -15.19 -2.21
CA THR A 130 -5.59 -15.70 -2.58
C THR A 130 -5.76 -15.94 -4.07
N THR A 131 -4.87 -15.40 -4.92
CA THR A 131 -4.96 -15.53 -6.38
C THR A 131 -3.83 -16.40 -6.93
N GLN A 132 -4.11 -17.10 -8.01
CA GLN A 132 -3.12 -17.94 -8.69
C GLN A 132 -2.48 -17.19 -9.87
N VAL A 133 -1.21 -17.47 -10.11
CA VAL A 133 -0.51 -16.96 -11.29
C VAL A 133 -1.20 -17.50 -12.56
N PRO A 134 -1.60 -16.64 -13.50
CA PRO A 134 -2.26 -17.07 -14.73
C PRO A 134 -1.42 -18.02 -15.57
N ALA A 135 -2.05 -18.99 -16.24
CA ALA A 135 -1.37 -19.91 -17.13
C ALA A 135 -0.60 -19.15 -18.23
N GLY A 136 0.65 -19.54 -18.45
CA GLY A 136 1.52 -18.91 -19.46
C GLY A 136 2.14 -17.56 -19.05
N VAL A 137 1.93 -17.10 -17.81
CA VAL A 137 2.55 -15.89 -17.24
C VAL A 137 3.65 -16.28 -16.27
N LYS A 138 4.75 -15.54 -16.27
CA LYS A 138 5.81 -15.74 -15.28
C LYS A 138 5.36 -15.17 -13.93
N ALA A 139 5.57 -15.91 -12.85
CA ALA A 139 5.22 -15.49 -11.50
C ALA A 139 5.84 -14.13 -11.12
N GLU A 140 7.12 -13.91 -11.47
CA GLU A 140 7.80 -12.63 -11.25
C GLU A 140 7.09 -11.44 -11.91
N GLU A 141 6.63 -11.63 -13.17
CA GLU A 141 5.90 -10.61 -13.92
C GLU A 141 4.53 -10.31 -13.31
N TYR A 142 3.84 -11.36 -12.89
CA TYR A 142 2.53 -11.22 -12.24
C TYR A 142 2.60 -10.49 -10.91
N TYR A 143 3.49 -10.92 -10.02
CA TYR A 143 3.67 -10.29 -8.71
C TYR A 143 4.11 -8.84 -8.84
N PHE A 144 5.04 -8.56 -9.75
CA PHE A 144 5.48 -7.19 -10.02
C PHE A 144 4.34 -6.31 -10.53
N MET A 145 3.52 -6.83 -11.45
CA MET A 145 2.41 -6.06 -12.02
C MET A 145 1.34 -5.73 -10.99
N VAL A 146 0.95 -6.68 -10.15
CA VAL A 146 -0.03 -6.46 -9.07
C VAL A 146 0.50 -5.40 -8.09
N SER A 147 1.71 -5.57 -7.57
CA SER A 147 2.30 -4.62 -6.62
C SER A 147 2.48 -3.23 -7.22
N LEU A 148 2.84 -3.13 -8.50
CA LEU A 148 3.01 -1.85 -9.19
C LEU A 148 1.67 -1.12 -9.38
N LEU A 149 0.62 -1.84 -9.75
CA LEU A 149 -0.72 -1.26 -9.90
C LEU A 149 -1.23 -0.73 -8.57
N ASP A 150 -1.11 -1.50 -7.49
CA ASP A 150 -1.52 -1.08 -6.16
C ASP A 150 -0.78 0.19 -5.72
N GLN A 151 0.54 0.27 -5.94
CA GLN A 151 1.30 1.48 -5.64
C GLN A 151 0.89 2.67 -6.50
N ILE A 152 0.62 2.47 -7.80
CA ILE A 152 0.13 3.52 -8.70
C ILE A 152 -1.22 4.07 -8.21
N TYR A 153 -2.12 3.21 -7.74
CA TYR A 153 -3.41 3.66 -7.23
C TYR A 153 -3.26 4.52 -5.99
N TRP A 154 -2.42 4.11 -5.04
CA TRP A 154 -2.13 4.89 -3.84
C TRP A 154 -1.49 6.25 -4.15
N VAL A 155 -0.45 6.26 -4.95
CA VAL A 155 0.25 7.48 -5.35
C VAL A 155 -0.66 8.40 -6.16
N GLY A 156 -1.46 7.82 -7.07
CA GLY A 156 -2.43 8.57 -7.88
C GLY A 156 -3.52 9.21 -7.03
N GLY A 157 -4.10 8.47 -6.08
CA GLY A 157 -5.05 9.02 -5.12
C GLY A 157 -4.44 10.14 -4.28
N SER A 158 -3.24 9.94 -3.74
CA SER A 158 -2.50 10.92 -2.94
C SER A 158 -2.18 12.19 -3.74
N LEU A 159 -1.84 12.04 -5.01
CA LEU A 159 -1.63 13.17 -5.92
C LEU A 159 -2.91 13.97 -6.15
N ILE A 160 -4.01 13.28 -6.47
CA ILE A 160 -5.32 13.92 -6.68
C ILE A 160 -5.74 14.66 -5.41
N GLY A 161 -5.68 14.02 -4.25
CA GLY A 161 -6.03 14.64 -2.96
C GLY A 161 -5.14 15.84 -2.61
N GLY A 162 -3.83 15.74 -2.86
CA GLY A 162 -2.89 16.84 -2.66
C GLY A 162 -3.18 18.03 -3.55
N LEU A 163 -3.46 17.80 -4.84
CA LEU A 163 -3.81 18.88 -5.79
C LEU A 163 -5.15 19.52 -5.45
N VAL A 164 -6.17 18.72 -5.15
CA VAL A 164 -7.50 19.21 -4.75
C VAL A 164 -7.41 20.04 -3.48
N GLY A 165 -6.69 19.56 -2.46
CA GLY A 165 -6.48 20.29 -1.20
C GLY A 165 -5.71 21.60 -1.37
N ALA A 166 -4.79 21.67 -2.34
CA ALA A 166 -4.05 22.91 -2.63
C ALA A 166 -4.87 23.99 -3.36
N ILE A 167 -5.92 23.58 -4.11
CA ILE A 167 -6.74 24.47 -4.91
C ILE A 167 -7.99 24.91 -4.15
N ILE A 168 -8.61 24.00 -3.40
CA ILE A 168 -9.88 24.23 -2.72
C ILE A 168 -9.59 24.36 -1.23
N PRO A 169 -9.84 25.54 -0.60
CA PRO A 169 -9.78 25.66 0.84
C PRO A 169 -10.94 24.84 1.45
N PHE A 170 -10.63 23.61 1.84
CA PHE A 170 -11.58 22.75 2.55
C PHE A 170 -11.63 23.14 4.04
N ASP A 171 -12.82 23.35 4.56
CA ASP A 171 -13.04 23.28 6.00
C ASP A 171 -12.92 21.79 6.41
N MET A 172 -11.83 21.50 7.10
CA MET A 172 -11.47 20.12 7.48
C MET A 172 -12.06 19.72 8.84
N THR A 173 -13.08 20.43 9.31
CA THR A 173 -13.85 20.04 10.49
C THR A 173 -14.42 18.64 10.27
N GLY A 174 -13.77 17.63 10.86
CA GLY A 174 -14.15 16.22 10.71
C GLY A 174 -13.12 15.33 10.01
N VAL A 175 -12.05 15.87 9.42
CA VAL A 175 -10.96 15.02 8.86
C VAL A 175 -10.16 14.33 9.96
N ASP A 176 -10.08 14.92 11.15
CA ASP A 176 -9.57 14.24 12.36
C ASP A 176 -10.37 12.95 12.66
N PHE A 177 -11.67 12.96 12.33
CA PHE A 177 -12.51 11.77 12.42
C PHE A 177 -12.17 10.73 11.33
N ALA A 178 -11.77 11.15 10.14
CA ALA A 178 -11.40 10.21 9.06
C ALA A 178 -10.20 9.32 9.45
N LEU A 179 -9.22 9.90 10.15
CA LEU A 179 -8.08 9.15 10.68
C LEU A 179 -8.53 8.13 11.73
N THR A 180 -9.35 8.57 12.68
CA THR A 180 -9.95 7.71 13.72
C THR A 180 -10.80 6.61 13.10
N ALA A 181 -11.62 6.93 12.08
CA ALA A 181 -12.44 5.97 11.36
C ALA A 181 -11.56 4.95 10.61
N LEU A 182 -10.48 5.40 9.95
CA LEU A 182 -9.54 4.50 9.27
C LEU A 182 -8.93 3.49 10.25
N PHE A 183 -8.41 3.96 11.38
CA PHE A 183 -7.85 3.06 12.39
C PHE A 183 -8.90 2.14 13.01
N ALA A 184 -10.12 2.62 13.23
CA ALA A 184 -11.23 1.79 13.72
C ALA A 184 -11.56 0.68 12.71
N VAL A 185 -11.68 1.00 11.41
CA VAL A 185 -11.95 0.02 10.34
C VAL A 185 -10.82 -1.00 10.25
N LEU A 186 -9.55 -0.55 10.24
CA LEU A 186 -8.40 -1.46 10.19
C LEU A 186 -8.36 -2.39 11.41
N THR A 187 -8.69 -1.88 12.60
CA THR A 187 -8.74 -2.68 13.84
C THR A 187 -9.86 -3.71 13.77
N ILE A 188 -11.05 -3.32 13.33
CA ILE A 188 -12.20 -4.23 13.17
C ILE A 188 -11.88 -5.32 12.15
N ASP A 189 -11.28 -4.97 11.00
CA ASP A 189 -10.90 -5.93 9.97
C ASP A 189 -9.86 -6.95 10.50
N GLN A 190 -8.87 -6.49 11.26
CA GLN A 190 -7.88 -7.37 11.88
C GLN A 190 -8.51 -8.31 12.92
N ILE A 191 -9.42 -7.79 13.76
CA ILE A 191 -10.14 -8.61 14.74
C ILE A 191 -10.99 -9.66 14.03
N GLN A 192 -11.70 -9.28 12.96
CA GLN A 192 -12.54 -10.21 12.19
C GLN A 192 -11.71 -11.33 11.55
N LYS A 193 -10.53 -10.99 10.97
CA LYS A 193 -9.60 -11.99 10.43
C LYS A 193 -9.12 -12.95 11.51
N PHE A 194 -8.68 -12.43 12.66
CA PHE A 194 -8.21 -13.23 13.78
C PHE A 194 -9.30 -14.16 14.34
N VAL A 195 -10.53 -13.68 14.46
CA VAL A 195 -11.68 -14.50 14.92
C VAL A 195 -12.02 -15.58 13.90
N LYS A 196 -11.91 -15.28 12.58
CA LYS A 196 -12.20 -16.25 11.52
C LYS A 196 -11.15 -17.36 11.46
N GLU A 197 -9.87 -17.03 11.62
CA GLU A 197 -8.77 -18.02 11.71
C GLU A 197 -8.97 -18.95 12.90
N ARG A 198 -9.31 -18.41 14.07
CA ARG A 198 -9.55 -19.22 15.27
C ARG A 198 -10.78 -20.14 15.17
N LYS A 199 -11.79 -19.76 14.36
CA LYS A 199 -12.96 -20.62 14.12
C LYS A 199 -12.65 -21.70 13.10
N GLY A 200 -11.82 -21.44 12.09
CA GLY A 200 -11.39 -22.45 11.12
C GLY A 200 -10.56 -23.56 11.76
N ASP A 201 -9.65 -23.21 12.67
CA ASP A 201 -8.84 -24.20 13.42
C ASP A 201 -9.69 -25.14 14.32
N ASN A 202 -10.85 -24.68 14.79
CA ASN A 202 -11.73 -25.50 15.65
C ASN A 202 -12.68 -26.44 14.86
N ASP A 203 -12.87 -26.21 13.56
CA ASP A 203 -13.71 -27.07 12.72
C ASP A 203 -12.91 -28.21 12.06
N ASP A 204 -11.57 -28.15 12.04
CA ASP A 204 -10.69 -29.18 11.51
C ASP A 204 -10.29 -30.23 12.59
N ASP A 205 -10.59 -29.98 13.88
CA ASP A 205 -10.28 -30.87 15.00
C ASP A 205 -11.50 -31.74 15.50
N ASN A 206 -12.64 -31.73 14.81
CA ASN A 206 -13.81 -32.55 15.05
C ASN A 206 -14.13 -33.44 13.85
#